data_76652251840905c8fd3648d0fb36a464
#
_entry.id   76652251840905c8fd3648d0fb36a464
#
_cell.length_a   1.000
_cell.length_b   1.000
_cell.length_c   1.000
_cell.angle_alpha   90.00
_cell.angle_beta   90.00
_cell.angle_gamma   90.00
#
_symmetry.space_group_name_H-M   'P 1'
#
loop_
_entity.id
_entity.type
_entity.pdbx_description
1 polymer ?
#
loop_
_entity_poly.entity_id
_entity_poly.type
_entity_poly.pdbx_seq_one_letter_code
_entity_poly.pdbx_strand_id
1 'polypeptide(L)'
;IVFYFLYSSVFKKGCPIFKFSVLASGSRGNSVYLESDVVKVIIDSGLSIKELTQRLKSIDRTPEQLDAIFLTHEHSDHIGGVGPLARKYSIPLYATTGTIEAGKKLGSIPVLNPIRAGETILVDGLEIEAYATSHDAQESVAYVIQCQNRKLGHATDMGITTHEVQSKLKGSHVLLLESNHDIEMLDFGPY
;
A
#
# COMPACT_ATOMS: atom_id res chain seq x y z
N ILE A 1 -15.19 4.17 -2.22
CA ILE A 1 -14.34 3.58 -1.18
C ILE A 1 -14.72 4.19 0.14
N VAL A 2 -15.15 3.37 1.09
CA VAL A 2 -15.48 3.80 2.45
C VAL A 2 -14.30 3.44 3.33
N PHE A 3 -13.64 4.46 3.91
CA PHE A 3 -12.58 4.24 4.89
C PHE A 3 -13.18 4.23 6.29
N TYR A 4 -12.96 3.15 7.04
CA TYR A 4 -13.26 3.10 8.46
C TYR A 4 -12.04 3.55 9.26
N PHE A 5 -12.12 4.72 9.86
CA PHE A 5 -11.12 5.19 10.82
C PHE A 5 -11.52 4.74 12.22
N LEU A 6 -10.86 3.72 12.75
CA LEU A 6 -10.92 3.44 14.19
C LEU A 6 -9.85 4.30 14.86
N TYR A 7 -10.26 5.50 15.28
CA TYR A 7 -9.37 6.43 15.95
C TYR A 7 -9.44 6.21 17.47
N SER A 8 -8.40 5.63 18.06
CA SER A 8 -8.20 5.69 19.50
C SER A 8 -7.08 6.68 19.81
N SER A 9 -7.45 7.92 20.10
CA SER A 9 -6.49 8.98 20.39
C SER A 9 -6.11 9.01 21.87
N VAL A 10 -4.86 8.70 22.18
CA VAL A 10 -4.15 9.34 23.28
C VAL A 10 -2.76 9.70 22.77
N PHE A 11 -2.60 10.91 22.26
CA PHE A 11 -1.29 11.46 21.94
C PHE A 11 -0.57 11.78 23.27
N LYS A 12 0.33 10.91 23.72
CA LYS A 12 1.32 11.28 24.72
C LYS A 12 2.41 12.11 24.04
N LYS A 13 2.76 13.26 24.60
CA LYS A 13 3.97 14.03 24.21
C LYS A 13 5.18 13.09 24.19
N GLY A 14 5.89 12.99 23.07
CA GLY A 14 7.06 12.13 22.90
C GLY A 14 6.80 10.81 22.16
N CYS A 15 5.62 10.57 21.60
CA CYS A 15 5.38 9.46 20.71
C CYS A 15 5.96 9.77 19.32
N PRO A 16 6.72 8.85 18.71
CA PRO A 16 7.23 9.06 17.36
C PRO A 16 6.07 9.29 16.40
N ILE A 17 6.34 10.11 15.40
CA ILE A 17 5.36 10.44 14.37
C ILE A 17 5.14 9.20 13.52
N PHE A 18 3.88 8.76 13.41
CA PHE A 18 3.45 7.81 12.41
C PHE A 18 2.21 8.39 11.73
N LYS A 19 2.39 8.82 10.48
CA LYS A 19 1.35 9.46 9.67
C LYS A 19 1.07 8.64 8.43
N PHE A 20 -0.13 8.77 7.92
CA PHE A 20 -0.51 8.22 6.62
C PHE A 20 -1.45 9.18 5.89
N SER A 21 -1.51 9.04 4.58
CA SER A 21 -2.45 9.74 3.72
C SER A 21 -2.84 8.85 2.55
N VAL A 22 -4.13 8.72 2.30
CA VAL A 22 -4.63 8.11 1.07
C VAL A 22 -4.54 9.16 -0.02
N LEU A 23 -3.56 9.02 -0.90
CA LEU A 23 -3.31 9.96 -1.99
C LEU A 23 -4.31 9.76 -3.13
N ALA A 24 -4.69 8.52 -3.37
CA ALA A 24 -5.70 8.15 -4.36
C ALA A 24 -6.31 6.80 -4.01
N SER A 25 -7.54 6.58 -4.46
CA SER A 25 -8.27 5.33 -4.28
C SER A 25 -9.34 5.19 -5.34
N GLY A 26 -9.37 4.04 -6.00
CA GLY A 26 -10.34 3.67 -7.04
C GLY A 26 -9.70 3.24 -8.35
N SER A 27 -10.51 2.80 -9.30
CA SER A 27 -10.11 2.20 -10.58
C SER A 27 -9.24 3.09 -11.50
N ARG A 28 -9.02 4.35 -11.15
CA ARG A 28 -8.14 5.28 -11.87
C ARG A 28 -6.76 5.43 -11.24
N GLY A 29 -6.56 4.84 -10.08
CA GLY A 29 -5.27 4.79 -9.40
C GLY A 29 -5.41 4.73 -7.89
N ASN A 30 -4.58 3.88 -7.29
CA ASN A 30 -4.47 3.67 -5.86
C ASN A 30 -3.08 4.09 -5.39
N SER A 31 -2.97 4.75 -4.27
CA SER A 31 -1.70 5.07 -3.63
C SER A 31 -1.91 5.51 -2.19
N VAL A 32 -1.18 4.92 -1.27
CA VAL A 32 -1.17 5.27 0.15
C VAL A 32 0.22 5.69 0.56
N TYR A 33 0.33 6.89 1.14
CA TYR A 33 1.56 7.42 1.70
C TYR A 33 1.63 7.13 3.20
N LEU A 34 2.83 6.77 3.67
CA LEU A 34 3.12 6.49 5.08
C LEU A 34 4.43 7.17 5.46
N GLU A 35 4.48 7.73 6.66
CA GLU A 35 5.65 8.47 7.17
C GLU A 35 5.86 8.17 8.65
N SER A 36 7.10 7.84 9.01
CA SER A 36 7.62 7.94 10.37
C SER A 36 8.54 9.17 10.50
N ASP A 37 9.18 9.33 11.65
CA ASP A 37 10.16 10.43 11.86
C ASP A 37 11.34 10.35 10.87
N VAL A 38 11.68 9.18 10.37
CA VAL A 38 12.92 8.94 9.60
C VAL A 38 12.66 8.37 8.21
N VAL A 39 11.51 7.75 7.93
CA VAL A 39 11.27 7.06 6.66
C VAL A 39 9.91 7.42 6.07
N LYS A 40 9.84 7.49 4.75
CA LYS A 40 8.64 7.77 3.96
C LYS A 40 8.48 6.72 2.89
N VAL A 41 7.35 6.03 2.89
CA VAL A 41 7.07 4.99 1.91
C VAL A 41 5.70 5.21 1.26
N ILE A 42 5.51 4.61 0.10
CA ILE A 42 4.18 4.49 -0.51
C ILE A 42 3.83 3.03 -0.72
N ILE A 43 2.55 2.73 -0.57
CA ILE A 43 1.94 1.48 -1.02
C ILE A 43 1.19 1.81 -2.30
N ASP A 44 1.56 1.14 -3.37
CA ASP A 44 1.06 1.35 -4.74
C ASP A 44 1.30 2.76 -5.31
N SER A 45 1.34 2.84 -6.61
CA SER A 45 1.33 4.09 -7.37
C SER A 45 0.67 3.86 -8.74
N GLY A 46 -0.65 3.77 -8.73
CA GLY A 46 -1.44 3.70 -9.96
C GLY A 46 -1.51 5.03 -10.71
N LEU A 47 -1.19 6.12 -10.03
CA LEU A 47 -1.18 7.46 -10.58
C LEU A 47 0.06 7.73 -11.45
N SER A 48 -0.07 8.59 -12.45
CA SER A 48 1.10 9.15 -13.14
C SER A 48 2.01 9.93 -12.17
N ILE A 49 3.30 10.06 -12.50
CA ILE A 49 4.25 10.86 -11.67
C ILE A 49 3.72 12.28 -11.44
N LYS A 50 3.13 12.90 -12.46
CA LYS A 50 2.58 14.25 -12.37
C LYS A 50 1.46 14.33 -11.32
N GLU A 51 0.51 13.41 -11.38
CA GLU A 51 -0.61 13.36 -10.43
C GLU A 51 -0.12 13.01 -9.02
N LEU A 52 0.75 12.00 -8.88
CA LEU A 52 1.35 11.65 -7.60
C LEU A 52 2.08 12.85 -6.97
N THR A 53 2.88 13.59 -7.77
CA THR A 53 3.57 14.78 -7.30
C THR A 53 2.60 15.85 -6.80
N GLN A 54 1.48 16.06 -7.50
CA GLN A 54 0.45 17.00 -7.07
C GLN A 54 -0.21 16.56 -5.74
N ARG A 55 -0.48 15.25 -5.58
CA ARG A 55 -1.05 14.71 -4.34
C ARG A 55 -0.07 14.80 -3.17
N LEU A 56 1.19 14.46 -3.38
CA LEU A 56 2.23 14.60 -2.36
C LEU A 56 2.40 16.08 -1.95
N LYS A 57 2.39 17.00 -2.93
CA LYS A 57 2.48 18.43 -2.64
C LYS A 57 1.33 18.95 -1.77
N SER A 58 0.14 18.40 -1.90
CA SER A 58 -1.02 18.80 -1.06
C SER A 58 -0.86 18.42 0.42
N ILE A 59 0.12 17.59 0.74
CA ILE A 59 0.50 17.21 2.12
C ILE A 59 1.93 17.66 2.46
N ASP A 60 2.45 18.68 1.73
CA ASP A 60 3.80 19.23 1.90
C ASP A 60 4.92 18.18 1.76
N ARG A 61 4.77 17.27 0.78
CA ARG A 61 5.76 16.23 0.45
C ARG A 61 6.07 16.22 -1.04
N THR A 62 7.21 15.58 -1.39
CA THR A 62 7.64 15.42 -2.78
C THR A 62 8.11 13.98 -3.04
N PRO A 63 8.10 13.53 -4.31
CA PRO A 63 8.55 12.18 -4.65
C PRO A 63 10.02 11.89 -4.30
N GLU A 64 10.87 12.91 -4.30
CA GLU A 64 12.29 12.79 -3.96
C GLU A 64 12.53 12.39 -2.50
N GLN A 65 11.52 12.54 -1.65
CA GLN A 65 11.59 12.20 -0.24
C GLN A 65 11.20 10.75 0.05
N LEU A 66 10.75 10.00 -0.96
CA LEU A 66 10.32 8.62 -0.78
C LEU A 66 11.52 7.67 -0.67
N ASP A 67 11.52 6.83 0.34
CA ASP A 67 12.57 5.86 0.64
C ASP A 67 12.26 4.48 0.07
N ALA A 68 10.97 4.13 -0.10
CA ALA A 68 10.56 2.85 -0.66
C ALA A 68 9.16 2.88 -1.28
N ILE A 69 8.94 1.96 -2.23
CA ILE A 69 7.65 1.64 -2.82
C ILE A 69 7.33 0.18 -2.47
N PHE A 70 6.14 -0.07 -1.94
CA PHE A 70 5.58 -1.40 -1.74
C PHE A 70 4.43 -1.60 -2.72
N LEU A 71 4.43 -2.69 -3.46
CA LEU A 71 3.40 -2.96 -4.46
C LEU A 71 2.56 -4.15 -4.01
N THR A 72 1.24 -3.98 -4.04
CA THR A 72 0.29 -5.03 -3.65
C THR A 72 0.13 -6.08 -4.73
N HIS A 73 -0.09 -5.64 -5.98
CA HIS A 73 -0.28 -6.51 -7.14
C HIS A 73 -0.11 -5.74 -8.47
N GLU A 74 -0.20 -6.45 -9.59
CA GLU A 74 0.15 -5.94 -10.93
C GLU A 74 -0.96 -5.21 -11.69
N HIS A 75 -2.17 -5.03 -11.14
CA HIS A 75 -3.24 -4.31 -11.84
C HIS A 75 -2.86 -2.86 -12.13
N SER A 76 -3.39 -2.34 -13.23
CA SER A 76 -2.94 -1.06 -13.82
C SER A 76 -3.12 0.13 -12.92
N ASP A 77 -4.15 0.12 -12.10
CA ASP A 77 -4.49 1.17 -11.13
C ASP A 77 -3.67 1.08 -9.82
N HIS A 78 -2.80 0.08 -9.69
CA HIS A 78 -1.80 -0.06 -8.62
C HIS A 78 -0.38 0.16 -9.14
N ILE A 79 -0.05 -0.40 -10.30
CA ILE A 79 1.30 -0.45 -10.84
C ILE A 79 1.65 0.69 -11.81
N GLY A 80 0.64 1.41 -12.36
CA GLY A 80 0.79 2.28 -13.54
C GLY A 80 1.90 3.32 -13.47
N GLY A 81 2.13 3.91 -12.31
CA GLY A 81 3.18 4.90 -12.06
C GLY A 81 4.43 4.37 -11.39
N VAL A 82 4.43 3.12 -10.88
CA VAL A 82 5.52 2.56 -10.07
C VAL A 82 6.84 2.54 -10.82
N GLY A 83 6.86 1.95 -12.01
CA GLY A 83 8.09 1.84 -12.78
C GLY A 83 8.73 3.19 -13.14
N PRO A 84 7.99 4.14 -13.73
CA PRO A 84 8.49 5.49 -13.96
C PRO A 84 8.98 6.20 -12.72
N LEU A 85 8.26 6.05 -11.59
CA LEU A 85 8.61 6.67 -10.30
C LEU A 85 9.93 6.10 -9.76
N ALA A 86 10.03 4.77 -9.68
CA ALA A 86 11.23 4.08 -9.21
C ALA A 86 12.48 4.45 -10.03
N ARG A 87 12.35 4.50 -11.37
CA ARG A 87 13.47 4.90 -12.25
C ARG A 87 13.89 6.34 -12.07
N LYS A 88 12.93 7.26 -12.02
CA LYS A 88 13.22 8.70 -11.98
C LYS A 88 13.93 9.12 -10.69
N TYR A 89 13.55 8.51 -9.57
CA TYR A 89 14.04 8.91 -8.25
C TYR A 89 14.91 7.84 -7.57
N SER A 90 15.21 6.73 -8.30
CA SER A 90 16.00 5.60 -7.79
C SER A 90 15.43 4.99 -6.50
N ILE A 91 14.10 4.95 -6.39
CA ILE A 91 13.41 4.46 -5.19
C ILE A 91 13.35 2.92 -5.24
N PRO A 92 13.77 2.21 -4.17
CA PRO A 92 13.62 0.76 -4.05
C PRO A 92 12.16 0.32 -4.15
N LEU A 93 11.92 -0.73 -4.95
CA LEU A 93 10.62 -1.39 -5.08
C LEU A 93 10.64 -2.73 -4.35
N TYR A 94 9.61 -2.97 -3.55
CA TYR A 94 9.32 -4.23 -2.89
C TYR A 94 8.01 -4.80 -3.45
N ALA A 95 8.04 -6.00 -3.99
CA ALA A 95 6.88 -6.70 -4.56
C ALA A 95 7.09 -8.21 -4.55
N THR A 96 6.00 -8.98 -4.61
CA THR A 96 6.10 -10.43 -4.75
C THR A 96 6.66 -10.83 -6.11
N THR A 97 7.26 -12.02 -6.20
CA THR A 97 7.82 -12.51 -7.45
C THR A 97 6.76 -12.62 -8.55
N GLY A 98 5.57 -13.14 -8.21
CA GLY A 98 4.45 -13.22 -9.16
C GLY A 98 4.01 -11.85 -9.67
N THR A 99 3.89 -10.86 -8.78
CA THR A 99 3.58 -9.47 -9.16
C THR A 99 4.64 -8.87 -10.08
N ILE A 100 5.93 -9.13 -9.82
CA ILE A 100 7.04 -8.65 -10.67
C ILE A 100 6.97 -9.28 -12.06
N GLU A 101 6.78 -10.60 -12.16
CA GLU A 101 6.72 -11.32 -13.42
C GLU A 101 5.51 -10.93 -14.28
N ALA A 102 4.35 -10.78 -13.65
CA ALA A 102 3.12 -10.33 -14.32
C ALA A 102 3.12 -8.83 -14.64
N GLY A 103 3.90 -8.05 -13.90
CA GLY A 103 3.94 -6.58 -13.94
C GLY A 103 4.66 -5.99 -15.16
N LYS A 104 4.24 -6.29 -16.39
CA LYS A 104 4.86 -5.79 -17.64
C LYS A 104 5.05 -4.27 -17.69
N LYS A 105 4.21 -3.49 -16.99
CA LYS A 105 4.28 -2.03 -16.92
C LYS A 105 5.41 -1.50 -16.04
N LEU A 106 6.01 -2.33 -15.19
CA LEU A 106 7.15 -1.93 -14.36
C LEU A 106 8.36 -1.50 -15.21
N GLY A 107 8.63 -2.26 -16.28
CA GLY A 107 9.87 -2.08 -17.04
C GLY A 107 11.09 -2.40 -16.18
N SER A 108 12.24 -1.85 -16.52
CA SER A 108 13.48 -2.03 -15.73
C SER A 108 13.40 -1.23 -14.43
N ILE A 109 13.60 -1.87 -13.28
CA ILE A 109 13.60 -1.25 -11.95
C ILE A 109 15.04 -1.20 -11.42
N PRO A 110 15.58 -0.02 -11.05
CA PRO A 110 16.96 0.12 -10.60
C PRO A 110 17.28 -0.68 -9.34
N VAL A 111 16.39 -0.67 -8.35
CA VAL A 111 16.53 -1.40 -7.10
C VAL A 111 15.24 -2.19 -6.88
N LEU A 112 15.29 -3.49 -7.13
CA LEU A 112 14.15 -4.40 -7.03
C LEU A 112 14.40 -5.42 -5.92
N ASN A 113 13.47 -5.49 -4.97
CA ASN A 113 13.52 -6.37 -3.82
C ASN A 113 12.32 -7.33 -3.85
N PRO A 114 12.48 -8.55 -4.34
CA PRO A 114 11.43 -9.56 -4.27
C PRO A 114 11.11 -9.90 -2.82
N ILE A 115 9.84 -9.97 -2.47
CA ILE A 115 9.33 -10.34 -1.14
C ILE A 115 8.34 -11.50 -1.25
N ARG A 116 7.94 -12.05 -0.11
CA ARG A 116 6.94 -13.12 -0.02
C ARG A 116 5.86 -12.79 1.00
N ALA A 117 4.66 -13.32 0.79
CA ALA A 117 3.65 -13.33 1.84
C ALA A 117 4.17 -14.00 3.11
N GLY A 118 3.90 -13.41 4.27
CA GLY A 118 4.44 -13.80 5.58
C GLY A 118 5.78 -13.15 5.92
N GLU A 119 6.43 -12.46 4.99
CA GLU A 119 7.70 -11.78 5.23
C GLU A 119 7.48 -10.41 5.86
N THR A 120 8.34 -10.06 6.82
CA THR A 120 8.40 -8.72 7.42
C THR A 120 9.66 -8.00 6.95
N ILE A 121 9.48 -6.87 6.31
CA ILE A 121 10.53 -6.01 5.81
C ILE A 121 10.74 -4.86 6.79
N LEU A 122 11.99 -4.64 7.21
CA LEU A 122 12.36 -3.52 8.07
C LEU A 122 12.92 -2.39 7.22
N VAL A 123 12.28 -1.23 7.29
CA VAL A 123 12.74 -0.01 6.63
C VAL A 123 12.82 1.10 7.69
N ASP A 124 14.02 1.38 8.17
CA ASP A 124 14.34 2.46 9.13
C ASP A 124 13.28 2.66 10.25
N GLY A 125 12.95 1.55 10.94
CA GLY A 125 12.03 1.56 12.08
C GLY A 125 10.55 1.37 11.74
N LEU A 126 10.20 1.21 10.47
CA LEU A 126 8.92 0.63 10.04
C LEU A 126 9.09 -0.87 9.85
N GLU A 127 8.19 -1.64 10.45
CA GLU A 127 8.01 -3.07 10.19
C GLU A 127 6.82 -3.21 9.23
N ILE A 128 7.09 -3.70 8.01
CA ILE A 128 6.09 -3.85 6.96
C ILE A 128 5.96 -5.34 6.65
N GLU A 129 4.90 -5.95 7.13
CA GLU A 129 4.60 -7.36 6.91
C GLU A 129 3.65 -7.51 5.72
N ALA A 130 4.08 -8.27 4.71
CA ALA A 130 3.23 -8.68 3.60
C ALA A 130 2.40 -9.93 4.00
N TYR A 131 1.13 -9.98 3.61
CA TYR A 131 0.30 -11.18 3.77
C TYR A 131 -0.58 -11.40 2.54
N ALA A 132 -0.88 -12.67 2.24
CA ALA A 132 -1.63 -13.03 1.04
C ALA A 132 -3.07 -12.54 1.08
N THR A 133 -3.57 -12.10 -0.07
CA THR A 133 -4.98 -11.75 -0.28
C THR A 133 -5.59 -12.61 -1.38
N SER A 134 -6.92 -12.77 -1.32
CA SER A 134 -7.70 -13.42 -2.37
C SER A 134 -8.10 -12.38 -3.39
N HIS A 135 -7.41 -12.34 -4.52
CA HIS A 135 -7.64 -11.42 -5.63
C HIS A 135 -7.27 -12.07 -6.96
N ASP A 136 -7.79 -11.59 -8.07
CA ASP A 136 -7.52 -12.08 -9.43
C ASP A 136 -6.20 -11.54 -10.00
N ALA A 137 -5.13 -11.67 -9.21
CA ALA A 137 -3.78 -11.29 -9.53
C ALA A 137 -2.80 -12.45 -9.31
N GLN A 138 -1.60 -12.38 -9.88
CA GLN A 138 -0.66 -13.51 -9.89
C GLN A 138 -0.18 -13.90 -8.50
N GLU A 139 0.13 -12.92 -7.64
CA GLU A 139 0.57 -13.14 -6.25
C GLU A 139 0.28 -11.90 -5.41
N SER A 140 -1.02 -11.62 -5.20
CA SER A 140 -1.44 -10.42 -4.48
C SER A 140 -1.17 -10.49 -2.98
N VAL A 141 -0.73 -9.35 -2.43
CA VAL A 141 -0.50 -9.18 -1.00
C VAL A 141 -1.13 -7.87 -0.52
N ALA A 142 -1.43 -7.86 0.76
CA ALA A 142 -1.72 -6.65 1.52
C ALA A 142 -0.67 -6.47 2.62
N TYR A 143 -0.73 -5.38 3.36
CA TYR A 143 0.33 -5.03 4.29
C TYR A 143 -0.19 -4.70 5.68
N VAL A 144 0.52 -5.15 6.71
CA VAL A 144 0.43 -4.60 8.06
C VAL A 144 1.69 -3.78 8.30
N ILE A 145 1.52 -2.54 8.68
CA ILE A 145 2.62 -1.63 8.96
C ILE A 145 2.64 -1.31 10.45
N GLN A 146 3.77 -1.56 11.10
CA GLN A 146 3.98 -1.26 12.49
C GLN A 146 5.10 -0.25 12.66
N CYS A 147 4.83 0.74 13.50
CA CYS A 147 5.82 1.71 13.96
C CYS A 147 5.71 1.78 15.47
N GLN A 148 6.68 1.19 16.17
CA GLN A 148 6.63 1.01 17.63
C GLN A 148 5.30 0.37 18.09
N ASN A 149 4.49 1.11 18.87
CA ASN A 149 3.21 0.64 19.41
C ASN A 149 2.00 1.00 18.52
N ARG A 150 2.24 1.42 17.27
CA ARG A 150 1.18 1.77 16.32
C ARG A 150 1.14 0.76 15.19
N LYS A 151 -0.05 0.32 14.87
CA LYS A 151 -0.32 -0.66 13.81
C LYS A 151 -1.36 -0.11 12.85
N LEU A 152 -1.02 -0.10 11.56
CA LEU A 152 -1.94 0.16 10.46
C LEU A 152 -2.11 -1.13 9.66
N GLY A 153 -3.36 -1.54 9.49
CA GLY A 153 -3.73 -2.62 8.57
C GLY A 153 -4.18 -2.01 7.24
N HIS A 154 -3.56 -2.43 6.15
CA HIS A 154 -3.94 -2.06 4.78
C HIS A 154 -4.41 -3.33 4.06
N ALA A 155 -5.62 -3.30 3.53
CA ALA A 155 -6.20 -4.39 2.77
C ALA A 155 -7.20 -3.84 1.75
N THR A 156 -6.79 -3.82 0.51
CA THR A 156 -7.61 -3.47 -0.65
C THR A 156 -7.66 -4.65 -1.61
N ASP A 157 -8.63 -4.64 -2.51
CA ASP A 157 -8.77 -5.64 -3.55
C ASP A 157 -8.80 -7.07 -2.99
N MET A 158 -9.75 -7.30 -2.08
CA MET A 158 -9.96 -8.60 -1.46
C MET A 158 -11.29 -9.19 -1.92
N GLY A 159 -11.25 -10.32 -2.61
CA GLY A 159 -12.47 -11.08 -2.93
C GLY A 159 -13.09 -11.76 -1.71
N ILE A 160 -12.27 -12.29 -0.81
CA ILE A 160 -12.70 -13.02 0.39
C ILE A 160 -11.81 -12.61 1.59
N THR A 161 -12.46 -12.31 2.72
CA THR A 161 -11.76 -12.08 3.98
C THR A 161 -11.46 -13.42 4.66
N THR A 162 -10.22 -13.90 4.52
CA THR A 162 -9.76 -15.15 5.14
C THR A 162 -9.49 -15.00 6.64
N HIS A 163 -9.36 -16.12 7.36
CA HIS A 163 -8.92 -16.10 8.76
C HIS A 163 -7.53 -15.48 8.93
N GLU A 164 -6.63 -15.65 7.97
CA GLU A 164 -5.32 -15.01 7.98
C GLU A 164 -5.46 -13.49 7.92
N VAL A 165 -6.21 -12.96 6.96
CA VAL A 165 -6.50 -11.52 6.84
C VAL A 165 -7.07 -10.96 8.13
N GLN A 166 -8.08 -11.62 8.72
CA GLN A 166 -8.68 -11.20 9.99
C GLN A 166 -7.65 -11.16 11.13
N SER A 167 -6.81 -12.21 11.22
CA SER A 167 -5.76 -12.30 12.23
C SER A 167 -4.73 -11.20 12.07
N LYS A 168 -4.28 -10.93 10.83
CA LYS A 168 -3.30 -9.87 10.53
C LYS A 168 -3.86 -8.48 10.85
N LEU A 169 -5.11 -8.21 10.54
CA LEU A 169 -5.75 -6.92 10.81
C LEU A 169 -6.15 -6.71 12.27
N LYS A 170 -6.27 -7.77 13.05
CA LYS A 170 -6.64 -7.69 14.46
C LYS A 170 -5.68 -6.81 15.26
N GLY A 171 -6.23 -5.95 16.11
CA GLY A 171 -5.46 -5.04 16.96
C GLY A 171 -4.85 -3.85 16.20
N SER A 172 -5.23 -3.60 14.95
CA SER A 172 -4.83 -2.40 14.23
C SER A 172 -5.45 -1.16 14.87
N HIS A 173 -4.67 -0.09 14.96
CA HIS A 173 -5.13 1.22 15.42
C HIS A 173 -5.82 1.99 14.28
N VAL A 174 -5.45 1.66 13.04
CA VAL A 174 -6.06 2.18 11.81
C VAL A 174 -6.24 1.03 10.85
N LEU A 175 -7.37 1.02 10.15
CA LEU A 175 -7.65 0.09 9.05
C LEU A 175 -7.92 0.91 7.79
N LEU A 176 -7.19 0.61 6.74
CA LEU A 176 -7.48 1.04 5.37
C LEU A 176 -8.04 -0.18 4.65
N LEU A 177 -9.35 -0.24 4.58
CA LEU A 177 -10.07 -1.33 3.94
C LEU A 177 -10.82 -0.80 2.73
N GLU A 178 -10.78 -1.56 1.65
CA GLU A 178 -11.69 -1.36 0.56
C GLU A 178 -13.05 -1.99 0.87
N SER A 179 -14.11 -1.28 0.55
CA SER A 179 -15.49 -1.75 0.66
C SER A 179 -16.27 -1.21 -0.53
N ASN A 180 -16.00 -1.79 -1.69
CA ASN A 180 -16.55 -1.37 -2.99
C ASN A 180 -17.49 -2.42 -3.55
N HIS A 181 -18.46 -2.90 -2.79
CA HIS A 181 -19.45 -3.77 -3.39
C HIS A 181 -20.85 -3.17 -3.23
N ASP A 182 -21.56 -3.22 -4.32
CA ASP A 182 -23.01 -3.12 -4.37
C ASP A 182 -23.56 -4.55 -4.37
N ILE A 183 -24.46 -4.84 -3.44
CA ILE A 183 -25.00 -6.18 -3.27
C ILE A 183 -25.72 -6.64 -4.54
N GLU A 184 -26.46 -5.75 -5.21
CA GLU A 184 -27.14 -6.08 -6.47
C GLU A 184 -26.14 -6.35 -7.60
N MET A 185 -25.02 -5.64 -7.64
CA MET A 185 -23.94 -5.91 -8.60
C MET A 185 -23.22 -7.23 -8.32
N LEU A 186 -23.09 -7.66 -7.07
CA LEU A 186 -22.54 -8.97 -6.73
C LEU A 186 -23.47 -10.10 -7.16
N ASP A 187 -24.80 -9.92 -6.99
CA ASP A 187 -25.78 -10.96 -7.30
C ASP A 187 -26.08 -11.04 -8.82
N PHE A 188 -26.03 -9.92 -9.54
CA PHE A 188 -26.48 -9.82 -10.94
C PHE A 188 -25.44 -9.24 -11.88
N GLY A 189 -24.25 -8.84 -11.40
CA GLY A 189 -23.19 -8.29 -12.20
C GLY A 189 -22.44 -9.35 -13.03
N PRO A 190 -21.61 -8.92 -13.97
CA PRO A 190 -20.86 -9.80 -14.88
C PRO A 190 -19.57 -10.39 -14.26
N TYR A 191 -19.49 -10.50 -12.94
CA TYR A 191 -18.34 -11.01 -12.22
C TYR A 191 -18.46 -12.50 -11.90
#